data_1bd8e85b558cb9b01bace2f445ff0434
#
_entry.id   1bd8e85b558cb9b01bace2f445ff0434
#
_cell.length_a   1.000
_cell.length_b   1.000
_cell.length_c   1.000
_cell.angle_alpha   90.00
_cell.angle_beta   90.00
_cell.angle_gamma   90.00
#
_symmetry.space_group_name_H-M   'P 1'
#
loop_
_entity.id
_entity.type
_entity.pdbx_description
1 polymer ?
#
loop_
_entity_poly.entity_id
_entity_poly.type
_entity_poly.pdbx_seq_one_letter_code
_entity_poly.pdbx_strand_id
1 'polypeptide(L)'
;HVIFSTDCRAYQDWQSLLLFHSAHTVGQKGTITRIASGCEKEKDSDKATKLIDLYHELWPNYHIHFTPNFKKDAATGKNYEFYNKPYGILHFLEHGYVDSNSIIVIVDPDFIFLRPITRRIANESSTLLVKDRRKIRKNINNNNYGNKKDDFMIDYVDKGRPAAQLYGLGAPWTDDHHRHFNRTYICDTIDSPCLNVERRFGEHHYSVGPPYLLHYDDLLRLTKTWVHYVPRVFKLYPYLLAEMYAYSMAAAHENLPHTTLMNYMVSNTQADDEGWKWVDALNDKVCEPLIETNNNKLFYPSYDSFPSVLHYCQFFRAGEFGFQKRRLTR
;
A
#
# COMPACT_ATOMS: atom_id res chain seq x y z
N HIS A 1 4.72 9.42 7.61
CA HIS A 1 3.28 9.64 7.66
C HIS A 1 2.58 8.47 6.99
N VAL A 2 1.72 7.74 7.72
CA VAL A 2 0.91 6.65 7.16
C VAL A 2 -0.45 7.22 6.75
N ILE A 3 -0.93 6.86 5.57
CA ILE A 3 -2.25 7.26 5.08
C ILE A 3 -3.02 6.05 4.55
N PHE A 4 -4.34 6.07 4.68
CA PHE A 4 -5.21 5.06 4.08
C PHE A 4 -6.58 5.65 3.70
N SER A 5 -7.14 5.15 2.60
CA SER A 5 -8.40 5.64 2.05
C SER A 5 -9.58 4.76 2.49
N THR A 6 -10.65 5.41 2.93
CA THR A 6 -11.92 4.79 3.31
C THR A 6 -13.10 5.55 2.70
N ASP A 7 -14.28 4.99 2.87
CA ASP A 7 -15.55 5.71 2.75
C ASP A 7 -16.24 5.79 4.14
N CYS A 8 -17.52 6.13 4.18
CA CYS A 8 -18.29 6.32 5.42
C CYS A 8 -19.12 5.11 5.84
N ARG A 9 -18.88 3.94 5.27
CA ARG A 9 -19.58 2.71 5.66
C ARG A 9 -19.12 2.24 7.03
N ALA A 10 -20.04 1.82 7.87
CA ALA A 10 -19.77 1.44 9.26
C ALA A 10 -18.66 0.38 9.43
N TYR A 11 -18.53 -0.56 8.46
CA TYR A 11 -17.48 -1.56 8.55
C TYR A 11 -16.07 -0.96 8.40
N GLN A 12 -15.92 0.17 7.74
CA GLN A 12 -14.63 0.87 7.61
C GLN A 12 -14.25 1.63 8.88
N ASP A 13 -15.20 1.94 9.73
CA ASP A 13 -14.91 2.51 11.05
C ASP A 13 -14.18 1.50 11.93
N TRP A 14 -14.70 0.26 12.04
CA TRP A 14 -14.01 -0.77 12.81
C TRP A 14 -12.68 -1.22 12.18
N GLN A 15 -12.58 -1.24 10.84
CA GLN A 15 -11.31 -1.50 10.17
C GLN A 15 -10.27 -0.43 10.53
N SER A 16 -10.67 0.84 10.52
CA SER A 16 -9.82 1.95 10.91
C SER A 16 -9.35 1.82 12.36
N LEU A 17 -10.25 1.45 13.29
CA LEU A 17 -9.89 1.17 14.69
C LEU A 17 -8.88 0.04 14.83
N LEU A 18 -9.08 -1.05 14.11
CA LEU A 18 -8.17 -2.21 14.16
C LEU A 18 -6.80 -1.86 13.60
N LEU A 19 -6.74 -1.14 12.47
CA LEU A 19 -5.50 -0.65 11.89
C LEU A 19 -4.75 0.23 12.89
N PHE A 20 -5.46 1.14 13.54
CA PHE A 20 -4.87 2.04 14.54
C PHE A 20 -4.34 1.34 15.75
N HIS A 21 -5.18 0.48 16.32
CA HIS A 21 -4.81 -0.31 17.49
C HIS A 21 -3.56 -1.14 17.20
N SER A 22 -3.51 -1.82 16.06
CA SER A 22 -2.35 -2.62 15.69
C SER A 22 -1.10 -1.76 15.45
N ALA A 23 -1.23 -0.62 14.78
CA ALA A 23 -0.13 0.30 14.55
C ALA A 23 0.41 0.89 15.87
N HIS A 24 -0.48 1.24 16.80
CA HIS A 24 -0.10 1.70 18.14
C HIS A 24 0.63 0.59 18.91
N THR A 25 0.07 -0.63 18.92
CA THR A 25 0.62 -1.78 19.64
C THR A 25 2.04 -2.11 19.21
N VAL A 26 2.34 -2.03 17.91
CA VAL A 26 3.71 -2.26 17.40
C VAL A 26 4.62 -1.03 17.50
N GLY A 27 4.12 0.07 18.01
CA GLY A 27 4.89 1.31 18.17
C GLY A 27 5.19 2.03 16.85
N GLN A 28 4.30 1.97 15.87
CA GLN A 28 4.42 2.72 14.61
C GLN A 28 4.61 4.20 14.92
N LYS A 29 5.68 4.78 14.42
CA LYS A 29 6.00 6.20 14.58
C LYS A 29 5.40 7.05 13.48
N GLY A 30 5.25 8.35 13.79
CA GLY A 30 4.70 9.34 12.87
C GLY A 30 3.18 9.43 12.92
N THR A 31 2.66 10.32 12.13
CA THR A 31 1.22 10.58 12.00
C THR A 31 0.56 9.48 11.16
N ILE A 32 -0.67 9.12 11.51
CA ILE A 32 -1.49 8.23 10.68
C ILE A 32 -2.81 8.96 10.35
N THR A 33 -3.15 9.06 9.07
CA THR A 33 -4.36 9.77 8.64
C THR A 33 -5.29 8.85 7.85
N ARG A 34 -6.53 8.78 8.33
CA ARG A 34 -7.66 8.22 7.60
C ARG A 34 -8.18 9.26 6.61
N ILE A 35 -8.19 8.95 5.33
CA ILE A 35 -8.80 9.78 4.30
C ILE A 35 -10.20 9.22 4.05
N ALA A 36 -11.23 9.93 4.53
CA ALA A 36 -12.62 9.48 4.51
C ALA A 36 -13.41 10.21 3.41
N SER A 37 -13.72 9.49 2.33
CA SER A 37 -14.35 10.07 1.15
C SER A 37 -15.87 9.94 1.17
N GLY A 38 -16.57 11.05 0.88
CA GLY A 38 -18.03 11.10 0.79
C GLY A 38 -18.75 11.16 2.13
N CYS A 39 -18.05 11.58 3.18
CA CYS A 39 -18.59 11.74 4.52
C CYS A 39 -19.09 13.18 4.82
N GLU A 40 -19.39 13.95 3.80
CA GLU A 40 -19.76 15.37 3.97
C GLU A 40 -20.94 15.57 4.91
N LYS A 41 -21.93 14.67 4.87
CA LYS A 41 -23.09 14.72 5.78
C LYS A 41 -22.75 14.32 7.22
N GLU A 42 -21.66 13.59 7.42
CA GLU A 42 -21.21 13.12 8.72
C GLU A 42 -20.14 14.04 9.33
N LYS A 43 -19.46 14.84 8.49
CA LYS A 43 -18.40 15.76 8.89
C LYS A 43 -18.85 16.73 9.99
N ASP A 44 -20.08 17.23 9.87
CA ASP A 44 -20.68 18.19 10.79
C ASP A 44 -21.61 17.52 11.81
N SER A 45 -21.61 16.17 11.88
CA SER A 45 -22.46 15.42 12.80
C SER A 45 -21.78 15.22 14.15
N ASP A 46 -22.58 15.17 15.22
CA ASP A 46 -22.12 14.80 16.57
C ASP A 46 -21.37 13.44 16.59
N LYS A 47 -21.70 12.55 15.67
CA LYS A 47 -21.05 11.26 15.54
C LYS A 47 -19.61 11.39 15.05
N ALA A 48 -19.36 12.21 14.04
CA ALA A 48 -18.01 12.45 13.52
C ALA A 48 -17.13 13.13 14.58
N THR A 49 -17.68 14.13 15.27
CA THR A 49 -16.98 14.82 16.36
C THR A 49 -16.62 13.84 17.48
N LYS A 50 -17.58 13.04 17.95
CA LYS A 50 -17.30 12.01 18.98
C LYS A 50 -16.27 10.98 18.56
N LEU A 51 -16.26 10.61 17.28
CA LEU A 51 -15.27 9.67 16.74
C LEU A 51 -13.88 10.30 16.72
N ILE A 52 -13.78 11.55 16.30
CA ILE A 52 -12.52 12.31 16.29
C ILE A 52 -11.98 12.45 17.72
N ASP A 53 -12.83 12.85 18.65
CA ASP A 53 -12.45 13.03 20.06
C ASP A 53 -11.98 11.70 20.69
N LEU A 54 -12.72 10.61 20.45
CA LEU A 54 -12.34 9.29 20.93
C LEU A 54 -10.97 8.87 20.39
N TYR A 55 -10.70 9.15 19.12
CA TYR A 55 -9.43 8.78 18.52
C TYR A 55 -8.28 9.63 19.05
N HIS A 56 -8.47 10.91 19.23
CA HIS A 56 -7.46 11.79 19.84
C HIS A 56 -7.15 11.40 21.29
N GLU A 57 -8.16 10.98 22.05
CA GLU A 57 -7.97 10.49 23.42
C GLU A 57 -7.14 9.20 23.46
N LEU A 58 -7.44 8.24 22.57
CA LEU A 58 -6.74 6.96 22.52
C LEU A 58 -5.37 7.05 21.85
N TRP A 59 -5.25 7.87 20.81
CA TRP A 59 -4.05 7.96 19.96
C TRP A 59 -3.82 9.39 19.43
N PRO A 60 -2.98 10.18 20.07
CA PRO A 60 -2.80 11.60 19.74
C PRO A 60 -2.24 11.89 18.34
N ASN A 61 -1.66 10.87 17.68
CA ASN A 61 -1.11 11.00 16.33
C ASN A 61 -2.12 10.58 15.23
N TYR A 62 -3.38 10.36 15.60
CA TYR A 62 -4.42 9.98 14.66
C TYR A 62 -5.16 11.18 14.11
N HIS A 63 -5.40 11.16 12.80
CA HIS A 63 -6.16 12.19 12.13
C HIS A 63 -7.15 11.61 11.14
N ILE A 64 -8.27 12.32 10.95
CA ILE A 64 -9.22 12.06 9.87
C ILE A 64 -9.22 13.27 8.95
N HIS A 65 -9.08 13.00 7.66
CA HIS A 65 -9.24 13.99 6.61
C HIS A 65 -10.48 13.66 5.77
N PHE A 66 -11.48 14.52 5.81
CA PHE A 66 -12.71 14.33 5.04
C PHE A 66 -12.56 14.88 3.64
N THR A 67 -13.03 14.13 2.65
CA THR A 67 -13.03 14.53 1.25
C THR A 67 -14.40 14.38 0.61
N PRO A 68 -14.67 15.06 -0.51
CA PRO A 68 -15.84 14.78 -1.35
C PRO A 68 -15.89 13.30 -1.77
N ASN A 69 -17.06 12.88 -2.25
CA ASN A 69 -17.21 11.55 -2.83
C ASN A 69 -16.80 11.56 -4.30
N PHE A 70 -15.74 10.88 -4.63
CA PHE A 70 -15.19 10.80 -5.98
C PHE A 70 -15.59 9.55 -6.75
N LYS A 71 -16.44 8.67 -6.22
CA LYS A 71 -16.82 7.41 -6.86
C LYS A 71 -17.44 7.56 -8.25
N LYS A 72 -17.95 8.73 -8.58
CA LYS A 72 -18.56 9.03 -9.87
C LYS A 72 -17.61 9.92 -10.67
N ASP A 73 -17.17 9.43 -11.80
CA ASP A 73 -16.39 10.21 -12.75
C ASP A 73 -17.21 11.38 -13.31
N ALA A 74 -16.68 12.60 -13.18
CA ALA A 74 -17.39 13.82 -13.56
C ALA A 74 -17.62 13.93 -15.08
N ALA A 75 -16.69 13.40 -15.89
CA ALA A 75 -16.74 13.49 -17.35
C ALA A 75 -17.63 12.42 -17.98
N THR A 76 -17.60 11.20 -17.46
CA THR A 76 -18.30 10.06 -18.05
C THR A 76 -19.57 9.66 -17.30
N GLY A 77 -19.76 10.14 -16.07
CA GLY A 77 -20.83 9.75 -15.17
C GLY A 77 -20.74 8.30 -14.67
N LYS A 78 -19.68 7.57 -14.99
CA LYS A 78 -19.51 6.17 -14.58
C LYS A 78 -19.12 6.08 -13.11
N ASN A 79 -19.66 5.07 -12.44
CA ASN A 79 -19.36 4.79 -11.05
C ASN A 79 -18.23 3.76 -10.94
N TYR A 80 -17.22 4.09 -10.13
CA TYR A 80 -16.19 3.16 -9.71
C TYR A 80 -15.73 3.56 -8.29
N GLU A 81 -16.04 2.74 -7.30
CA GLU A 81 -15.83 3.08 -5.88
C GLU A 81 -14.36 3.39 -5.56
N PHE A 82 -13.44 2.77 -6.30
CA PHE A 82 -12.01 2.92 -6.06
C PHE A 82 -11.40 4.23 -6.60
N TYR A 83 -12.17 5.06 -7.29
CA TYR A 83 -11.76 6.45 -7.57
C TYR A 83 -11.50 7.24 -6.27
N ASN A 84 -12.22 6.91 -5.21
CA ASN A 84 -12.03 7.57 -3.92
C ASN A 84 -10.58 7.50 -3.41
N LYS A 85 -9.81 6.45 -3.74
CA LYS A 85 -8.43 6.31 -3.26
C LYS A 85 -7.49 7.34 -3.90
N PRO A 86 -7.25 7.39 -5.23
CA PRO A 86 -6.36 8.38 -5.81
C PRO A 86 -6.86 9.83 -5.64
N TYR A 87 -8.15 10.09 -5.85
CA TYR A 87 -8.70 11.44 -5.71
C TYR A 87 -8.71 11.92 -4.25
N GLY A 88 -9.02 11.04 -3.31
CA GLY A 88 -8.95 11.36 -1.89
C GLY A 88 -7.53 11.63 -1.42
N ILE A 89 -6.55 10.84 -1.89
CA ILE A 89 -5.14 11.08 -1.59
C ILE A 89 -4.68 12.42 -2.16
N LEU A 90 -5.03 12.75 -3.42
CA LEU A 90 -4.71 14.05 -4.00
C LEU A 90 -5.30 15.20 -3.18
N HIS A 91 -6.59 15.11 -2.84
CA HIS A 91 -7.26 16.10 -2.01
C HIS A 91 -6.56 16.28 -0.65
N PHE A 92 -6.12 15.19 -0.03
CA PHE A 92 -5.39 15.25 1.22
C PHE A 92 -4.00 15.91 1.05
N LEU A 93 -3.27 15.58 -0.01
CA LEU A 93 -1.95 16.19 -0.27
C LEU A 93 -2.03 17.68 -0.57
N GLU A 94 -3.15 18.16 -1.13
CA GLU A 94 -3.36 19.57 -1.48
C GLU A 94 -3.98 20.40 -0.35
N HIS A 95 -4.78 19.78 0.55
CA HIS A 95 -5.57 20.49 1.54
C HIS A 95 -5.35 20.02 2.99
N GLY A 96 -4.67 18.91 3.18
CA GLY A 96 -4.31 18.38 4.49
C GLY A 96 -2.97 18.89 4.99
N TYR A 97 -2.67 18.56 6.24
CA TYR A 97 -1.37 18.89 6.82
C TYR A 97 -0.39 17.72 6.64
N VAL A 98 0.61 17.92 5.81
CA VAL A 98 1.71 16.97 5.59
C VAL A 98 3.02 17.75 5.48
N ASP A 99 4.03 17.30 6.20
CA ASP A 99 5.38 17.85 6.05
C ASP A 99 5.95 17.40 4.68
N SER A 100 6.39 18.36 3.88
CA SER A 100 6.93 18.14 2.53
C SER A 100 8.22 17.28 2.50
N ASN A 101 8.88 17.10 3.64
CA ASN A 101 10.04 16.20 3.76
C ASN A 101 9.66 14.79 4.23
N SER A 102 8.36 14.52 4.39
CA SER A 102 7.90 13.23 4.88
C SER A 102 8.01 12.13 3.84
N ILE A 103 8.29 10.91 4.32
CA ILE A 103 7.98 9.69 3.58
C ILE A 103 6.54 9.31 3.90
N ILE A 104 5.73 9.20 2.86
CA ILE A 104 4.32 8.80 2.94
C ILE A 104 4.22 7.30 2.70
N VAL A 105 3.49 6.63 3.59
CA VAL A 105 3.19 5.21 3.50
C VAL A 105 1.70 5.06 3.22
N ILE A 106 1.35 4.56 2.03
CA ILE A 106 -0.04 4.27 1.68
C ILE A 106 -0.32 2.81 2.02
N VAL A 107 -1.32 2.58 2.87
CA VAL A 107 -1.79 1.24 3.24
C VAL A 107 -3.27 1.08 2.89
N ASP A 108 -3.78 -0.15 2.92
CA ASP A 108 -5.21 -0.42 2.81
C ASP A 108 -5.87 -0.48 4.20
N PRO A 109 -7.15 -0.12 4.33
CA PRO A 109 -7.83 -0.06 5.63
C PRO A 109 -7.97 -1.43 6.31
N ASP A 110 -7.85 -2.51 5.56
CA ASP A 110 -7.90 -3.90 6.01
C ASP A 110 -6.50 -4.47 6.29
N PHE A 111 -5.59 -3.64 6.78
CA PHE A 111 -4.27 -4.06 7.27
C PHE A 111 -4.24 -4.16 8.79
N ILE A 112 -3.51 -5.15 9.29
CA ILE A 112 -3.08 -5.28 10.68
C ILE A 112 -1.56 -5.14 10.70
N PHE A 113 -1.05 -4.16 11.44
CA PHE A 113 0.38 -4.00 11.62
C PHE A 113 0.92 -5.11 12.53
N LEU A 114 1.94 -5.79 12.05
CA LEU A 114 2.67 -6.81 12.80
C LEU A 114 4.04 -6.29 13.26
N ARG A 115 4.56 -5.28 12.58
CA ARG A 115 5.74 -4.50 12.95
C ARG A 115 5.70 -3.10 12.35
N PRO A 116 6.48 -2.14 12.87
CA PRO A 116 6.53 -0.80 12.31
C PRO A 116 7.06 -0.78 10.88
N ILE A 117 6.46 0.03 10.03
CA ILE A 117 7.00 0.37 8.71
C ILE A 117 7.87 1.62 8.86
N THR A 118 9.10 1.55 8.37
CA THR A 118 10.06 2.65 8.39
C THR A 118 10.56 2.97 6.99
N ARG A 119 11.20 4.13 6.83
CA ARG A 119 11.85 4.47 5.56
C ARG A 119 13.10 3.64 5.27
N ARG A 120 13.64 2.97 6.29
CA ARG A 120 14.82 2.14 6.14
C ARG A 120 14.41 0.72 5.75
N ILE A 121 14.80 0.29 4.59
CA ILE A 121 14.48 -1.04 4.05
C ILE A 121 15.68 -2.01 4.03
N ALA A 122 16.90 -1.52 4.21
CA ALA A 122 18.11 -2.33 4.21
C ALA A 122 18.29 -3.20 5.44
N ASN A 123 17.75 -2.79 6.58
CA ASN A 123 17.90 -3.50 7.85
C ASN A 123 16.86 -4.56 8.09
N GLU A 124 16.05 -4.73 7.14
CA GLU A 124 15.18 -5.85 7.18
C GLU A 124 16.08 -7.06 7.06
N SER A 125 16.60 -7.53 8.19
CA SER A 125 17.44 -8.70 8.37
C SER A 125 16.75 -9.97 7.88
N SER A 126 15.63 -9.82 7.22
CA SER A 126 14.99 -10.89 6.55
C SER A 126 15.96 -11.44 5.52
N THR A 127 16.53 -12.59 5.88
CA THR A 127 17.29 -13.49 5.02
C THR A 127 16.61 -13.69 3.66
N LEU A 128 15.33 -13.40 3.56
CA LEU A 128 14.51 -13.42 2.36
C LEU A 128 14.77 -12.25 1.42
N LEU A 129 14.81 -11.02 1.91
CA LEU A 129 15.22 -9.89 1.08
C LEU A 129 16.59 -10.13 0.45
N VAL A 130 17.53 -10.70 1.21
CA VAL A 130 18.89 -11.02 0.72
C VAL A 130 18.88 -12.20 -0.24
N LYS A 131 18.09 -13.24 -0.02
CA LYS A 131 18.01 -14.40 -0.94
C LYS A 131 17.30 -14.04 -2.24
N ASP A 132 16.23 -13.27 -2.16
CA ASP A 132 15.50 -12.88 -3.36
C ASP A 132 16.22 -11.78 -4.13
N ARG A 133 16.93 -10.87 -3.47
CA ARG A 133 17.93 -9.98 -4.09
C ARG A 133 18.97 -10.78 -4.89
N ARG A 134 19.48 -11.91 -4.37
CA ARG A 134 20.44 -12.75 -5.09
C ARG A 134 19.82 -13.52 -6.25
N LYS A 135 18.57 -13.96 -6.15
CA LYS A 135 17.85 -14.61 -7.25
C LYS A 135 17.52 -13.63 -8.36
N ILE A 136 17.05 -12.44 -8.01
CA ILE A 136 16.83 -11.34 -8.95
C ILE A 136 18.15 -10.98 -9.63
N ARG A 137 19.24 -10.78 -8.87
CA ARG A 137 20.59 -10.56 -9.42
C ARG A 137 21.06 -11.68 -10.34
N LYS A 138 20.89 -12.96 -9.98
CA LYS A 138 21.28 -14.09 -10.84
C LYS A 138 20.50 -14.10 -12.16
N ASN A 139 19.21 -13.81 -12.12
CA ASN A 139 18.39 -13.77 -13.33
C ASN A 139 18.71 -12.55 -14.22
N ILE A 140 19.09 -11.42 -13.63
CA ILE A 140 19.52 -10.21 -14.35
C ILE A 140 20.90 -10.44 -14.97
N ASN A 141 21.85 -11.03 -14.25
CA ASN A 141 23.21 -11.28 -14.73
C ASN A 141 23.30 -12.34 -15.85
N ASN A 142 22.35 -13.26 -15.91
CA ASN A 142 22.32 -14.28 -16.96
C ASN A 142 21.84 -13.77 -18.33
N ASN A 143 21.36 -12.53 -18.44
CA ASN A 143 20.79 -11.98 -19.66
C ASN A 143 21.42 -10.64 -20.07
N ASN A 144 22.75 -10.54 -20.21
CA ASN A 144 23.45 -9.44 -20.90
C ASN A 144 22.95 -7.99 -20.70
N TYR A 145 22.21 -7.69 -19.65
CA TYR A 145 22.08 -6.33 -19.18
C TYR A 145 23.39 -5.98 -18.51
N GLY A 146 24.19 -5.20 -19.21
CA GLY A 146 25.56 -4.89 -18.83
C GLY A 146 25.69 -4.46 -17.37
N ASN A 147 26.92 -4.62 -16.83
CA ASN A 147 27.41 -4.36 -15.48
C ASN A 147 26.98 -3.03 -14.79
N LYS A 148 25.78 -2.50 -15.06
CA LYS A 148 25.19 -1.43 -14.28
C LYS A 148 24.75 -2.06 -12.95
N LYS A 149 25.38 -1.66 -11.85
CA LYS A 149 24.85 -1.83 -10.50
C LYS A 149 23.35 -1.56 -10.55
N ASP A 150 22.58 -2.41 -9.85
CA ASP A 150 21.12 -2.27 -9.72
C ASP A 150 20.84 -0.96 -8.96
N ASP A 151 20.88 0.17 -9.69
CA ASP A 151 20.69 1.53 -9.14
C ASP A 151 19.31 1.72 -8.51
N PHE A 152 18.42 0.74 -8.70
CA PHE A 152 17.05 0.72 -8.17
C PHE A 152 16.92 0.04 -6.82
N MET A 153 17.95 -0.67 -6.35
CA MET A 153 17.95 -1.26 -5.01
C MET A 153 18.44 -0.24 -4.00
N ILE A 154 17.55 0.19 -3.14
CA ILE A 154 17.81 1.24 -2.16
C ILE A 154 17.85 0.69 -0.73
N ASP A 155 18.57 1.36 0.13
CA ASP A 155 18.59 1.08 1.57
C ASP A 155 17.55 1.91 2.34
N TYR A 156 17.23 3.08 1.79
CA TYR A 156 16.26 4.03 2.34
C TYR A 156 15.34 4.55 1.25
N VAL A 157 14.06 4.65 1.57
CA VAL A 157 13.12 5.41 0.74
C VAL A 157 13.46 6.89 0.86
N ASP A 158 13.58 7.54 -0.30
CA ASP A 158 13.88 8.96 -0.41
C ASP A 158 13.29 9.50 -1.73
N LYS A 159 13.44 10.78 -1.99
CA LYS A 159 12.99 11.42 -3.23
C LYS A 159 13.58 10.73 -4.47
N GLY A 160 12.72 10.37 -5.41
CA GLY A 160 13.06 9.58 -6.58
C GLY A 160 13.35 8.10 -6.33
N ARG A 161 13.19 7.63 -5.09
CA ARG A 161 13.51 6.25 -4.68
C ARG A 161 12.38 5.61 -3.89
N PRO A 162 11.25 5.31 -4.53
CA PRO A 162 10.11 4.68 -3.88
C PRO A 162 10.35 3.19 -3.60
N ALA A 163 9.59 2.66 -2.65
CA ALA A 163 9.50 1.22 -2.40
C ALA A 163 8.04 0.79 -2.27
N ALA A 164 7.76 -0.48 -2.56
CA ALA A 164 6.43 -1.03 -2.37
C ALA A 164 6.46 -2.56 -2.22
N GLN A 165 5.35 -3.15 -1.73
CA GLN A 165 5.15 -4.58 -1.77
C GLN A 165 5.12 -5.05 -3.23
N LEU A 166 5.89 -6.09 -3.56
CA LEU A 166 5.70 -6.85 -4.80
C LEU A 166 4.30 -7.49 -4.76
N TYR A 167 3.54 -7.30 -5.82
CA TYR A 167 2.16 -7.77 -5.86
C TYR A 167 1.90 -8.58 -7.13
N GLY A 168 1.15 -9.68 -7.04
CA GLY A 168 0.81 -10.56 -8.16
C GLY A 168 -0.03 -9.91 -9.27
N LEU A 169 -0.03 -8.58 -9.32
CA LEU A 169 -0.67 -7.79 -10.37
C LEU A 169 -0.03 -8.02 -11.74
N GLY A 170 1.29 -8.22 -11.77
CA GLY A 170 2.06 -8.23 -13.01
C GLY A 170 2.09 -6.85 -13.69
N ALA A 171 2.65 -6.84 -14.90
CA ALA A 171 2.69 -5.65 -15.74
C ALA A 171 2.07 -5.93 -17.15
N PRO A 172 0.83 -6.45 -17.25
CA PRO A 172 0.22 -6.80 -18.53
C PRO A 172 0.03 -5.57 -19.44
N TRP A 173 -0.03 -4.38 -18.86
CA TRP A 173 -0.12 -3.13 -19.61
C TRP A 173 1.14 -2.80 -20.44
N THR A 174 2.24 -3.50 -20.22
CA THR A 174 3.46 -3.38 -21.03
C THR A 174 3.40 -4.17 -22.33
N ASP A 175 2.40 -5.02 -22.50
CA ASP A 175 2.13 -5.77 -23.73
C ASP A 175 1.21 -4.95 -24.65
N ASP A 176 1.75 -4.48 -25.77
CA ASP A 176 1.02 -3.66 -26.74
C ASP A 176 -0.16 -4.40 -27.41
N HIS A 177 -0.17 -5.73 -27.37
CA HIS A 177 -1.26 -6.57 -27.88
C HIS A 177 -2.32 -6.92 -26.83
N HIS A 178 -2.12 -6.48 -25.57
CA HIS A 178 -3.06 -6.77 -24.52
C HIS A 178 -4.38 -6.03 -24.74
N ARG A 179 -5.48 -6.77 -24.87
CA ARG A 179 -6.81 -6.25 -25.23
C ARG A 179 -7.34 -5.11 -24.35
N HIS A 180 -6.85 -4.98 -23.13
CA HIS A 180 -7.34 -4.01 -22.14
C HIS A 180 -6.41 -2.83 -21.91
N PHE A 181 -5.19 -2.84 -22.42
CA PHE A 181 -4.23 -1.77 -22.15
C PHE A 181 -3.70 -1.16 -23.43
N ASN A 182 -4.36 -0.11 -23.90
CA ASN A 182 -3.83 0.75 -24.95
C ASN A 182 -2.99 1.85 -24.31
N ARG A 183 -1.66 1.66 -24.27
CA ARG A 183 -0.73 2.61 -23.65
C ARG A 183 -0.82 4.00 -24.27
N THR A 184 -0.92 4.12 -25.57
CA THR A 184 -1.05 5.41 -26.26
C THR A 184 -2.28 6.20 -25.78
N TYR A 185 -3.40 5.49 -25.54
CA TYR A 185 -4.61 6.12 -25.01
C TYR A 185 -4.50 6.49 -23.54
N ILE A 186 -3.86 5.63 -22.73
CA ILE A 186 -3.78 5.83 -21.28
C ILE A 186 -2.70 6.85 -20.94
N CYS A 187 -1.49 6.67 -21.46
CA CYS A 187 -0.32 7.50 -21.16
C CYS A 187 -0.36 8.87 -21.89
N ASP A 188 -1.20 9.02 -22.91
CA ASP A 188 -1.66 10.15 -23.73
C ASP A 188 -0.64 11.23 -24.15
N THR A 189 0.57 11.21 -23.64
CA THR A 189 1.65 12.15 -23.98
C THR A 189 2.71 11.40 -24.78
N ILE A 190 3.09 11.91 -25.93
CA ILE A 190 4.01 11.25 -26.88
C ILE A 190 5.38 10.91 -26.26
N ASP A 191 5.82 11.73 -25.30
CA ASP A 191 7.11 11.56 -24.62
C ASP A 191 6.97 10.83 -23.27
N SER A 192 5.80 10.24 -22.98
CA SER A 192 5.58 9.55 -21.72
C SER A 192 6.52 8.35 -21.57
N PRO A 193 7.34 8.27 -20.50
CA PRO A 193 8.12 7.07 -20.19
C PRO A 193 7.27 5.79 -20.11
N CYS A 194 5.99 5.91 -19.72
CA CYS A 194 5.01 4.84 -19.66
C CYS A 194 4.90 4.07 -21.00
N LEU A 195 5.10 4.74 -22.15
CA LEU A 195 5.02 4.13 -23.48
C LEU A 195 6.16 3.14 -23.77
N ASN A 196 7.31 3.34 -23.15
CA ASN A 196 8.54 2.64 -23.49
C ASN A 196 8.99 1.63 -22.43
N VAL A 197 8.12 1.32 -21.45
CA VAL A 197 8.44 0.33 -20.41
C VAL A 197 8.47 -1.06 -21.01
N GLU A 198 9.63 -1.71 -20.94
CA GLU A 198 9.76 -3.12 -21.29
C GLU A 198 9.06 -4.01 -20.25
N ARG A 199 8.47 -5.13 -20.70
CA ARG A 199 7.69 -6.04 -19.85
C ARG A 199 8.46 -6.49 -18.61
N ARG A 200 9.70 -6.94 -18.78
CA ARG A 200 10.53 -7.42 -17.66
C ARG A 200 10.80 -6.33 -16.63
N PHE A 201 11.08 -5.11 -17.09
CA PHE A 201 11.27 -3.96 -16.23
C PHE A 201 9.95 -3.60 -15.50
N GLY A 202 8.84 -3.63 -16.20
CA GLY A 202 7.51 -3.42 -15.62
C GLY A 202 7.16 -4.42 -14.53
N GLU A 203 7.43 -5.71 -14.76
CA GLU A 203 7.20 -6.78 -13.79
C GLU A 203 8.08 -6.63 -12.53
N HIS A 204 9.30 -6.10 -12.66
CA HIS A 204 10.19 -5.91 -11.52
C HIS A 204 9.93 -4.65 -10.71
N HIS A 205 9.50 -3.57 -11.35
CA HIS A 205 9.47 -2.24 -10.71
C HIS A 205 8.09 -1.61 -10.61
N TYR A 206 7.10 -2.13 -11.34
CA TYR A 206 5.75 -1.57 -11.42
C TYR A 206 4.64 -2.58 -11.10
N SER A 207 4.98 -3.86 -10.88
CA SER A 207 4.04 -4.87 -10.36
C SER A 207 3.95 -4.75 -8.84
N VAL A 208 3.33 -3.66 -8.37
CA VAL A 208 3.35 -3.25 -6.98
C VAL A 208 1.96 -3.07 -6.39
N GLY A 209 1.85 -3.34 -5.09
CA GLY A 209 0.68 -3.09 -4.26
C GLY A 209 1.06 -2.45 -2.93
N PRO A 210 0.07 -2.06 -2.11
CA PRO A 210 0.36 -1.50 -0.80
C PRO A 210 1.03 -2.54 0.13
N PRO A 211 1.88 -2.07 1.06
CA PRO A 211 2.24 -0.69 1.33
C PRO A 211 3.07 -0.06 0.22
N TYR A 212 2.73 1.19 -0.17
CA TYR A 212 3.57 2.01 -1.02
C TYR A 212 4.28 3.05 -0.17
N LEU A 213 5.60 3.23 -0.37
CA LEU A 213 6.41 4.20 0.36
C LEU A 213 7.03 5.17 -0.62
N LEU A 214 6.70 6.45 -0.51
CA LEU A 214 7.21 7.51 -1.40
C LEU A 214 7.53 8.77 -0.60
N HIS A 215 8.49 9.54 -1.10
CA HIS A 215 8.65 10.92 -0.65
C HIS A 215 7.42 11.75 -1.04
N TYR A 216 7.06 12.75 -0.22
CA TYR A 216 5.89 13.60 -0.45
C TYR A 216 5.83 14.18 -1.87
N ASP A 217 6.94 14.78 -2.36
CA ASP A 217 6.99 15.37 -3.70
C ASP A 217 6.72 14.35 -4.82
N ASP A 218 7.26 13.14 -4.65
CA ASP A 218 7.05 12.06 -5.61
C ASP A 218 5.61 11.59 -5.60
N LEU A 219 5.03 11.45 -4.40
CA LEU A 219 3.64 11.05 -4.28
C LEU A 219 2.70 12.12 -4.86
N LEU A 220 2.96 13.40 -4.61
CA LEU A 220 2.11 14.48 -5.12
C LEU A 220 2.06 14.49 -6.65
N ARG A 221 3.23 14.40 -7.32
CA ARG A 221 3.26 14.35 -8.79
C ARG A 221 2.68 13.05 -9.34
N LEU A 222 3.00 11.91 -8.72
CA LEU A 222 2.44 10.63 -9.10
C LEU A 222 0.91 10.62 -8.96
N THR A 223 0.37 11.15 -7.86
CA THR A 223 -1.07 11.15 -7.63
C THR A 223 -1.83 12.02 -8.62
N LYS A 224 -1.25 13.15 -9.07
CA LYS A 224 -1.81 13.96 -10.16
C LYS A 224 -1.94 13.16 -11.46
N THR A 225 -0.92 12.41 -11.81
CA THR A 225 -0.95 11.51 -12.97
C THR A 225 -1.91 10.33 -12.74
N TRP A 226 -1.96 9.78 -11.52
CA TRP A 226 -2.83 8.67 -11.17
C TRP A 226 -4.32 9.01 -11.31
N VAL A 227 -4.77 10.17 -10.82
CA VAL A 227 -6.15 10.63 -10.99
C VAL A 227 -6.49 10.88 -12.45
N HIS A 228 -5.52 11.28 -13.27
CA HIS A 228 -5.68 11.45 -14.70
C HIS A 228 -5.80 10.11 -15.45
N TYR A 229 -5.05 9.09 -15.02
CA TYR A 229 -5.01 7.79 -15.68
C TYR A 229 -6.13 6.84 -15.25
N VAL A 230 -6.59 6.90 -14.00
CA VAL A 230 -7.55 5.91 -13.49
C VAL A 230 -8.87 5.87 -14.27
N PRO A 231 -9.49 6.97 -14.75
CA PRO A 231 -10.69 6.89 -15.59
C PRO A 231 -10.40 6.25 -16.96
N ARG A 232 -9.21 6.47 -17.51
CA ARG A 232 -8.79 5.89 -18.79
C ARG A 232 -8.55 4.40 -18.71
N VAL A 233 -7.85 3.97 -17.65
CA VAL A 233 -7.65 2.55 -17.36
C VAL A 233 -9.01 1.89 -17.12
N PHE A 234 -9.87 2.45 -16.27
CA PHE A 234 -11.18 1.90 -15.98
C PHE A 234 -12.09 1.81 -17.22
N LYS A 235 -11.97 2.73 -18.16
CA LYS A 235 -12.72 2.66 -19.42
C LYS A 235 -12.37 1.42 -20.23
N LEU A 236 -11.11 1.00 -20.24
CA LEU A 236 -10.60 -0.14 -21.00
C LEU A 236 -10.61 -1.44 -20.20
N TYR A 237 -10.38 -1.34 -18.90
CA TYR A 237 -10.31 -2.44 -17.93
C TYR A 237 -11.29 -2.16 -16.76
N PRO A 238 -12.61 -2.38 -16.95
CA PRO A 238 -13.65 -2.02 -15.98
C PRO A 238 -13.75 -3.05 -14.82
N TYR A 239 -12.64 -3.36 -14.18
CA TYR A 239 -12.56 -4.35 -13.10
C TYR A 239 -11.91 -3.77 -11.85
N LEU A 240 -11.95 -4.55 -10.77
CA LEU A 240 -11.47 -4.19 -9.43
C LEU A 240 -10.07 -3.54 -9.43
N LEU A 241 -9.13 -4.11 -10.18
CA LEU A 241 -7.72 -3.71 -10.15
C LEU A 241 -7.37 -2.51 -11.06
N ALA A 242 -8.36 -1.87 -11.69
CA ALA A 242 -8.12 -0.74 -12.58
C ALA A 242 -7.34 0.40 -11.90
N GLU A 243 -7.65 0.67 -10.64
CA GLU A 243 -6.98 1.68 -9.83
C GLU A 243 -5.50 1.34 -9.63
N MET A 244 -5.16 0.08 -9.34
CA MET A 244 -3.77 -0.36 -9.14
C MET A 244 -2.96 -0.33 -10.44
N TYR A 245 -3.55 -0.74 -11.57
CA TYR A 245 -2.90 -0.60 -12.88
C TYR A 245 -2.66 0.85 -13.25
N ALA A 246 -3.61 1.74 -12.94
CA ALA A 246 -3.44 3.16 -13.15
C ALA A 246 -2.30 3.74 -12.30
N TYR A 247 -2.15 3.28 -11.04
CA TYR A 247 -1.00 3.61 -10.20
C TYR A 247 0.32 3.17 -10.84
N SER A 248 0.41 1.91 -11.28
CA SER A 248 1.60 1.36 -11.94
C SER A 248 2.01 2.18 -13.17
N MET A 249 1.03 2.52 -14.01
CA MET A 249 1.27 3.29 -15.23
C MET A 249 1.62 4.75 -14.91
N ALA A 250 1.02 5.34 -13.88
CA ALA A 250 1.37 6.67 -13.39
C ALA A 250 2.80 6.71 -12.83
N ALA A 251 3.19 5.70 -12.05
CA ALA A 251 4.55 5.57 -11.55
C ALA A 251 5.58 5.45 -12.70
N ALA A 252 5.22 4.75 -13.77
CA ALA A 252 6.05 4.65 -14.96
C ALA A 252 6.16 5.98 -15.72
N HIS A 253 5.06 6.72 -15.83
CA HIS A 253 5.05 8.05 -16.43
C HIS A 253 5.97 9.02 -15.67
N GLU A 254 5.89 8.99 -14.35
CA GLU A 254 6.67 9.84 -13.46
C GLU A 254 8.13 9.39 -13.29
N ASN A 255 8.52 8.32 -13.97
CA ASN A 255 9.84 7.71 -13.87
C ASN A 255 10.21 7.37 -12.41
N LEU A 256 9.29 6.70 -11.72
CA LEU A 256 9.41 6.26 -10.33
C LEU A 256 9.42 4.72 -10.22
N PRO A 257 10.50 4.06 -10.69
CA PRO A 257 10.62 2.62 -10.51
C PRO A 257 10.75 2.28 -9.03
N HIS A 258 9.90 1.38 -8.54
CA HIS A 258 9.88 0.98 -7.14
C HIS A 258 10.94 -0.07 -6.85
N THR A 259 11.57 0.02 -5.68
CA THR A 259 12.19 -1.14 -5.04
C THR A 259 11.09 -2.04 -4.53
N THR A 260 10.98 -3.23 -5.06
CA THR A 260 9.94 -4.20 -4.70
C THR A 260 10.38 -5.09 -3.55
N LEU A 261 9.51 -5.25 -2.57
CA LEU A 261 9.75 -6.00 -1.35
C LEU A 261 8.66 -7.07 -1.20
N MET A 262 9.05 -8.29 -0.82
CA MET A 262 8.11 -9.42 -0.67
C MET A 262 7.60 -9.59 0.76
N ASN A 263 8.21 -8.93 1.72
CA ASN A 263 7.97 -9.13 3.15
C ASN A 263 7.22 -8.00 3.83
N TYR A 264 6.71 -7.05 3.07
CA TYR A 264 5.87 -6.01 3.68
C TYR A 264 4.49 -6.54 4.02
N MET A 265 3.94 -7.41 3.17
CA MET A 265 2.57 -7.86 3.32
C MET A 265 2.45 -9.38 3.15
N VAL A 266 1.56 -9.97 3.91
CA VAL A 266 1.03 -11.31 3.67
C VAL A 266 -0.50 -11.24 3.61
N SER A 267 -1.12 -11.89 2.63
CA SER A 267 -2.57 -11.90 2.45
C SER A 267 -3.12 -13.26 2.04
N ASN A 268 -2.54 -13.83 1.00
CA ASN A 268 -3.03 -15.07 0.40
C ASN A 268 -2.00 -16.18 0.58
N THR A 269 -2.33 -17.19 1.36
CA THR A 269 -1.43 -18.34 1.64
C THR A 269 -1.02 -19.14 0.39
N GLN A 270 -1.70 -18.92 -0.73
CA GLN A 270 -1.39 -19.53 -2.02
C GLN A 270 -0.49 -18.64 -2.91
N ALA A 271 -0.17 -17.43 -2.46
CA ALA A 271 0.64 -16.50 -3.23
C ALA A 271 2.14 -16.79 -3.06
N ASP A 272 2.84 -17.02 -4.17
CA ASP A 272 4.29 -17.27 -4.17
C ASP A 272 5.13 -15.99 -4.01
N ASP A 273 4.55 -14.83 -4.23
CA ASP A 273 5.16 -13.50 -4.19
C ASP A 273 5.00 -12.77 -2.85
N GLU A 274 4.42 -13.46 -1.86
CA GLU A 274 4.28 -12.98 -0.49
C GLU A 274 5.23 -13.71 0.47
N GLY A 275 5.40 -13.14 1.67
CA GLY A 275 6.32 -13.62 2.69
C GLY A 275 5.91 -14.91 3.43
N TRP A 276 4.96 -15.70 2.93
CA TRP A 276 4.44 -16.89 3.62
C TRP A 276 5.49 -17.97 3.87
N LYS A 277 6.37 -18.23 2.91
CA LYS A 277 7.47 -19.19 3.08
C LYS A 277 8.39 -18.87 4.25
N TRP A 278 8.45 -17.62 4.58
CA TRP A 278 9.19 -17.13 5.73
C TRP A 278 8.39 -17.20 7.01
N VAL A 279 7.07 -16.95 6.97
CA VAL A 279 6.17 -17.20 8.09
C VAL A 279 6.19 -18.68 8.48
N ASP A 280 6.14 -19.59 7.49
CA ASP A 280 6.21 -21.04 7.69
C ASP A 280 7.56 -21.51 8.29
N ALA A 281 8.61 -20.73 8.11
CA ALA A 281 9.93 -21.02 8.67
C ALA A 281 10.13 -20.47 10.10
N LEU A 282 9.15 -19.74 10.64
CA LEU A 282 9.17 -19.30 12.04
C LEU A 282 9.02 -20.50 12.96
N ASN A 283 9.77 -20.48 14.05
CA ASN A 283 9.69 -21.54 15.06
C ASN A 283 8.31 -21.48 15.76
N ASP A 284 7.71 -22.65 16.06
CA ASP A 284 6.44 -22.79 16.79
C ASP A 284 6.40 -22.00 18.11
N LYS A 285 7.55 -21.72 18.72
CA LYS A 285 7.69 -20.85 19.89
C LYS A 285 7.15 -19.43 19.71
N VAL A 286 7.01 -18.98 18.46
CA VAL A 286 6.39 -17.68 18.13
C VAL A 286 4.90 -17.67 18.53
N CYS A 287 4.27 -18.84 18.60
CA CYS A 287 2.88 -19.02 19.02
C CYS A 287 2.73 -19.28 20.51
N GLU A 288 3.82 -19.34 21.30
CA GLU A 288 3.69 -19.48 22.76
C GLU A 288 3.04 -18.23 23.34
N PRO A 289 2.18 -18.38 24.35
CA PRO A 289 1.55 -17.24 25.02
C PRO A 289 2.64 -16.28 25.51
N LEU A 290 2.42 -15.00 25.26
CA LEU A 290 3.29 -13.95 25.74
C LEU A 290 3.43 -14.07 27.26
N ILE A 291 4.64 -14.29 27.75
CA ILE A 291 4.90 -14.33 29.18
C ILE A 291 4.75 -12.89 29.69
N GLU A 292 3.74 -12.66 30.55
CA GLU A 292 3.64 -11.42 31.30
C GLU A 292 4.89 -11.29 32.17
N THR A 293 5.77 -10.36 31.82
CA THR A 293 6.81 -9.97 32.75
C THR A 293 6.22 -9.04 33.81
N ASN A 294 6.77 -9.05 35.01
CA ASN A 294 6.31 -8.28 36.20
C ASN A 294 6.12 -6.76 35.97
N ASN A 295 6.33 -6.28 34.76
CA ASN A 295 6.21 -4.87 34.37
C ASN A 295 5.07 -4.61 33.34
N ASN A 296 4.11 -5.50 33.17
CA ASN A 296 3.01 -5.37 32.19
C ASN A 296 3.47 -5.07 30.75
N LYS A 297 4.70 -5.35 30.39
CA LYS A 297 5.17 -5.30 29.00
C LYS A 297 4.96 -6.66 28.38
N LEU A 298 4.00 -6.74 27.46
CA LEU A 298 3.87 -7.87 26.55
C LEU A 298 5.17 -7.98 25.74
N PHE A 299 5.90 -9.08 25.93
CA PHE A 299 7.11 -9.35 25.16
C PHE A 299 6.69 -9.98 23.84
N TYR A 300 6.77 -9.22 22.76
CA TYR A 300 6.63 -9.77 21.42
C TYR A 300 7.98 -10.38 20.98
N PRO A 301 7.96 -11.51 20.25
CA PRO A 301 9.19 -11.98 19.58
C PRO A 301 9.79 -10.85 18.75
N SER A 302 11.10 -10.85 18.51
CA SER A 302 11.75 -9.75 17.81
C SER A 302 10.98 -9.43 16.52
N TYR A 303 10.47 -8.24 16.41
CA TYR A 303 9.64 -7.76 15.29
C TYR A 303 10.30 -7.94 13.91
N ASP A 304 11.62 -8.07 13.89
CA ASP A 304 12.41 -8.32 12.68
C ASP A 304 12.06 -9.64 11.98
N SER A 305 11.32 -10.50 12.67
CA SER A 305 10.93 -11.82 12.18
C SER A 305 9.56 -11.88 11.52
N PHE A 306 8.78 -10.79 11.47
CA PHE A 306 7.44 -10.79 10.90
C PHE A 306 7.35 -9.97 9.61
N PRO A 307 6.35 -10.25 8.72
CA PRO A 307 5.94 -9.29 7.71
C PRO A 307 5.48 -7.99 8.39
N SER A 308 5.51 -6.89 7.65
CA SER A 308 5.10 -5.61 8.25
C SER A 308 3.61 -5.58 8.53
N VAL A 309 2.81 -6.18 7.65
CA VAL A 309 1.34 -6.18 7.78
C VAL A 309 0.73 -7.51 7.34
N LEU A 310 -0.39 -7.85 7.98
CA LEU A 310 -1.35 -8.84 7.51
C LEU A 310 -2.50 -8.13 6.81
N HIS A 311 -2.75 -8.45 5.54
CA HIS A 311 -3.88 -7.96 4.77
C HIS A 311 -5.01 -8.97 4.80
N TYR A 312 -6.04 -8.75 5.64
CA TYR A 312 -7.15 -9.69 5.81
C TYR A 312 -8.25 -9.52 4.76
N CYS A 313 -7.85 -9.34 3.50
CA CYS A 313 -8.78 -9.36 2.36
C CYS A 313 -9.40 -10.75 2.13
N GLN A 314 -8.71 -11.81 2.53
CA GLN A 314 -9.17 -13.18 2.54
C GLN A 314 -9.84 -13.55 3.88
N PHE A 315 -10.43 -14.75 3.95
CA PHE A 315 -11.00 -15.25 5.18
C PHE A 315 -9.92 -15.97 6.01
N PHE A 316 -9.70 -15.49 7.23
CA PHE A 316 -8.78 -16.08 8.19
C PHE A 316 -9.54 -16.69 9.37
N ARG A 317 -8.98 -17.73 9.94
CA ARG A 317 -9.44 -18.33 11.19
C ARG A 317 -8.37 -18.24 12.27
N ALA A 318 -8.80 -17.86 13.49
CA ALA A 318 -8.00 -17.88 14.69
C ALA A 318 -8.84 -18.56 15.80
N GLY A 319 -8.65 -19.86 16.02
CA GLY A 319 -9.49 -20.65 16.92
C GLY A 319 -10.96 -20.68 16.46
N GLU A 320 -11.87 -20.23 17.31
CA GLU A 320 -13.31 -20.14 17.02
C GLU A 320 -13.67 -18.92 16.16
N PHE A 321 -12.77 -17.95 16.04
CA PHE A 321 -13.06 -16.70 15.36
C PHE A 321 -12.67 -16.78 13.89
N GLY A 322 -13.54 -16.25 13.03
CA GLY A 322 -13.26 -16.04 11.62
C GLY A 322 -13.36 -14.56 11.27
N PHE A 323 -12.44 -14.07 10.46
CA PHE A 323 -12.45 -12.67 10.04
C PHE A 323 -12.01 -12.50 8.59
N GLN A 324 -12.56 -11.51 7.96
CA GLN A 324 -12.20 -11.03 6.64
C GLN A 324 -12.63 -9.56 6.48
N LYS A 325 -12.23 -8.93 5.40
CA LYS A 325 -12.46 -7.49 5.12
C LYS A 325 -13.79 -6.88 5.56
N ARG A 326 -14.90 -7.61 5.55
CA ARG A 326 -16.24 -7.07 5.86
C ARG A 326 -16.99 -7.89 6.92
N ARG A 327 -16.34 -8.87 7.48
CA ARG A 327 -17.04 -9.85 8.31
C ARG A 327 -16.18 -10.31 9.46
N LEU A 328 -16.75 -10.21 10.66
CA LEU A 328 -16.29 -10.90 11.86
C LEU A 328 -17.33 -11.95 12.21
N THR A 329 -16.92 -13.18 12.40
CA THR A 329 -17.81 -14.29 12.83
C THR A 329 -17.17 -15.03 13.98
N ARG A 330 -18.00 -15.48 14.89
CA ARG A 330 -17.69 -16.43 15.94
C ARG A 330 -18.08 -17.80 15.49
#